data_08ec463169ef26153f3da5d13e2c3ce5
#
_entry.id   08ec463169ef26153f3da5d13e2c3ce5
#
_cell.length_a   1.000
_cell.length_b   1.000
_cell.length_c   1.000
_cell.angle_alpha   90.00
_cell.angle_beta   90.00
_cell.angle_gamma   90.00
#
_symmetry.space_group_name_H-M   'P 1'
#
loop_
_entity.id
_entity.type
_entity.pdbx_description
1 polymer ?
#
loop_
_entity_poly.entity_id
_entity_poly.type
_entity_poly.pdbx_seq_one_letter_code
_entity_poly.pdbx_strand_id
1 'polypeptide(L)'
;MNIGIYIYENAEVLDFSGPFEVFSTAKRLHAKDWDIFLIAETSAPVTARGGFQVLPHYSFNDHPHIDVLIVVGGIHTEEMNKAEVLAWIKHVDTTATHVVSVCTGVFLLAKASCLLSCLLRPIGKTFQF
;
A
#
# COMPACT_ATOMS: atom_id res chain seq x y z
N MET A 1 -14.10 -1.91 6.80
CA MET A 1 -12.62 -1.90 6.81
C MET A 1 -12.12 -1.44 5.46
N ASN A 2 -11.24 -0.46 5.45
CA ASN A 2 -10.66 0.13 4.23
C ASN A 2 -9.25 -0.40 4.00
N ILE A 3 -9.05 -1.04 2.85
CA ILE A 3 -7.78 -1.64 2.46
C ILE A 3 -7.23 -0.86 1.28
N GLY A 4 -6.16 -0.09 1.52
CA GLY A 4 -5.47 0.68 0.50
C GLY A 4 -4.22 -0.07 0.01
N ILE A 5 -4.07 -0.17 -1.30
CA ILE A 5 -2.89 -0.77 -1.93
C ILE A 5 -2.13 0.34 -2.62
N TYR A 6 -0.92 0.64 -2.14
CA TYR A 6 -0.07 1.67 -2.72
C TYR A 6 0.66 1.15 -3.95
N ILE A 7 0.42 1.82 -5.08
CA ILE A 7 1.02 1.52 -6.39
C ILE A 7 1.83 2.71 -6.90
N TYR A 8 2.82 2.43 -7.72
CA TYR A 8 3.74 3.43 -8.27
C TYR A 8 4.31 2.98 -9.62
N GLU A 9 5.02 3.88 -10.30
CA GLU A 9 5.66 3.56 -11.58
C GLU A 9 6.60 2.37 -11.47
N ASN A 10 6.45 1.41 -12.38
CA ASN A 10 7.15 0.13 -12.37
C ASN A 10 6.87 -0.77 -11.17
N ALA A 11 5.72 -0.60 -10.50
CA ALA A 11 5.25 -1.56 -9.51
C ALA A 11 5.01 -2.93 -10.17
N GLU A 12 5.27 -3.99 -9.43
CA GLU A 12 5.04 -5.36 -9.91
C GLU A 12 3.53 -5.64 -9.97
N VAL A 13 3.03 -6.02 -11.16
CA VAL A 13 1.58 -6.16 -11.40
C VAL A 13 0.95 -7.18 -10.46
N LEU A 14 1.57 -8.33 -10.28
CA LEU A 14 1.01 -9.38 -9.42
C LEU A 14 0.96 -8.96 -7.95
N ASP A 15 1.87 -8.10 -7.50
CA ASP A 15 1.95 -7.65 -6.12
C ASP A 15 0.76 -6.80 -5.70
N PHE A 16 0.15 -6.06 -6.62
CA PHE A 16 -1.08 -5.32 -6.31
C PHE A 16 -2.35 -6.03 -6.79
N SER A 17 -2.32 -6.72 -7.92
CA SER A 17 -3.49 -7.42 -8.45
C SER A 17 -3.86 -8.65 -7.62
N GLY A 18 -2.88 -9.36 -7.08
CA GLY A 18 -3.09 -10.52 -6.20
C GLY A 18 -3.90 -10.15 -4.96
N PRO A 19 -3.39 -9.26 -4.10
CA PRO A 19 -4.15 -8.81 -2.92
C PRO A 19 -5.48 -8.16 -3.28
N PHE A 20 -5.51 -7.34 -4.34
CA PHE A 20 -6.76 -6.71 -4.78
C PHE A 20 -7.84 -7.75 -5.07
N GLU A 21 -7.52 -8.78 -5.84
CA GLU A 21 -8.47 -9.84 -6.18
C GLU A 21 -8.89 -10.65 -4.96
N VAL A 22 -7.95 -11.00 -4.07
CA VAL A 22 -8.26 -11.76 -2.86
C VAL A 22 -9.25 -11.00 -1.97
N PHE A 23 -8.96 -9.73 -1.67
CA PHE A 23 -9.84 -8.93 -0.81
C PHE A 23 -11.15 -8.55 -1.49
N SER A 24 -11.15 -8.31 -2.80
CA SER A 24 -12.39 -8.09 -3.59
C SER A 24 -13.29 -9.31 -3.56
N THR A 25 -12.71 -10.49 -3.66
CA THR A 25 -13.46 -11.74 -3.58
C THR A 25 -14.02 -11.96 -2.18
N ALA A 26 -13.23 -11.70 -1.14
CA ALA A 26 -13.71 -11.76 0.24
C ALA A 26 -14.88 -10.77 0.48
N LYS A 27 -14.79 -9.55 -0.06
CA LYS A 27 -15.88 -8.58 -0.03
C LYS A 27 -17.16 -9.12 -0.66
N ARG A 28 -17.06 -9.70 -1.85
CA ARG A 28 -18.23 -10.24 -2.57
C ARG A 28 -18.91 -11.40 -1.83
N LEU A 29 -18.11 -12.22 -1.15
CA LEU A 29 -18.62 -13.43 -0.52
C LEU A 29 -19.10 -13.22 0.93
N HIS A 30 -18.36 -12.49 1.72
CA HIS A 30 -18.58 -12.44 3.17
C HIS A 30 -18.43 -11.05 3.81
N ALA A 31 -17.47 -10.25 3.40
CA ALA A 31 -17.07 -9.01 4.07
C ALA A 31 -17.62 -7.77 3.34
N LYS A 32 -18.93 -7.66 3.20
CA LYS A 32 -19.60 -6.62 2.37
C LYS A 32 -19.31 -5.18 2.79
N ASP A 33 -18.83 -4.96 4.01
CA ASP A 33 -18.44 -3.67 4.56
C ASP A 33 -16.97 -3.31 4.29
N TRP A 34 -16.22 -4.17 3.58
CA TRP A 34 -14.85 -3.88 3.20
C TRP A 34 -14.80 -3.04 1.93
N ASP A 35 -13.88 -2.09 1.89
CA ASP A 35 -13.52 -1.35 0.69
C ASP A 35 -12.06 -1.59 0.33
N ILE A 36 -11.83 -1.93 -0.94
CA ILE A 36 -10.50 -2.19 -1.47
C ILE A 36 -10.22 -1.18 -2.57
N PHE A 37 -9.08 -0.47 -2.50
CA PHE A 37 -8.75 0.54 -3.48
C PHE A 37 -7.24 0.67 -3.70
N LEU A 38 -6.90 1.11 -4.91
CA LEU A 38 -5.54 1.44 -5.29
C LEU A 38 -5.27 2.92 -5.01
N ILE A 39 -4.12 3.22 -4.44
CA ILE A 39 -3.67 4.59 -4.14
C ILE A 39 -2.33 4.82 -4.83
N ALA A 40 -2.16 5.98 -5.43
CA ALA A 40 -0.90 6.46 -5.96
C ALA A 40 -0.60 7.88 -5.47
N GLU A 41 0.59 8.36 -5.74
CA GLU A 41 1.00 9.72 -5.37
C GLU A 41 0.05 10.77 -5.98
N THR A 42 -0.35 10.57 -7.23
CA THR A 42 -1.30 11.42 -7.96
C THR A 42 -2.46 10.61 -8.51
N SER A 43 -3.47 11.28 -9.03
CA SER A 43 -4.61 10.63 -9.70
C SER A 43 -4.35 10.21 -11.14
N ALA A 44 -3.16 10.49 -11.68
CA ALA A 44 -2.78 10.10 -13.03
C ALA A 44 -2.62 8.58 -13.15
N PRO A 45 -2.79 8.00 -14.36
CA PRO A 45 -2.51 6.59 -14.59
C PRO A 45 -1.08 6.23 -14.21
N VAL A 46 -0.92 5.08 -13.56
CA VAL A 46 0.38 4.51 -13.19
C VAL A 46 0.77 3.48 -14.25
N THR A 47 2.00 3.54 -14.73
CA THR A 47 2.55 2.53 -15.64
C THR A 47 3.36 1.52 -14.82
N ALA A 48 2.75 0.38 -14.55
CA ALA A 48 3.39 -0.74 -13.85
C ALA A 48 4.37 -1.50 -14.76
N ARG A 49 5.03 -2.50 -14.19
CA ARG A 49 5.99 -3.34 -14.94
C ARG A 49 5.38 -3.87 -16.25
N GLY A 50 6.21 -3.96 -17.27
CA GLY A 50 5.79 -4.44 -18.58
C GLY A 50 4.87 -3.49 -19.36
N GLY A 51 4.73 -2.23 -18.91
CA GLY A 51 3.86 -1.24 -19.55
C GLY A 51 2.38 -1.39 -19.20
N PHE A 52 2.04 -2.17 -18.18
CA PHE A 52 0.68 -2.33 -17.72
C PHE A 52 0.18 -1.02 -17.09
N GLN A 53 -0.83 -0.40 -17.71
CA GLN A 53 -1.40 0.84 -17.19
C GLN A 53 -2.55 0.57 -16.25
N VAL A 54 -2.57 1.27 -15.12
CA VAL A 54 -3.60 1.15 -14.10
C VAL A 54 -3.97 2.52 -13.56
N LEU A 55 -5.26 2.77 -13.42
CA LEU A 55 -5.78 4.01 -12.86
C LEU A 55 -5.98 3.82 -11.35
N PRO A 56 -5.34 4.63 -10.49
CA PRO A 56 -5.60 4.57 -9.06
C PRO A 56 -7.02 5.08 -8.75
N HIS A 57 -7.62 4.58 -7.67
CA HIS A 57 -8.90 5.08 -7.18
C HIS A 57 -8.75 6.44 -6.49
N TYR A 58 -7.64 6.61 -5.78
CA TYR A 58 -7.33 7.80 -4.98
C TYR A 58 -5.87 8.20 -5.10
N SER A 59 -5.60 9.47 -4.80
CA SER A 59 -4.26 9.99 -4.59
C SER A 59 -3.93 10.11 -3.10
N PHE A 60 -2.70 10.55 -2.78
CA PHE A 60 -2.33 10.84 -1.40
C PHE A 60 -3.18 11.90 -0.72
N ASN A 61 -3.84 12.77 -1.50
CA ASN A 61 -4.56 13.92 -0.98
C ASN A 61 -6.07 13.70 -0.79
N ASP A 62 -6.65 12.65 -1.35
CA ASP A 62 -8.10 12.50 -1.43
C ASP A 62 -8.63 11.11 -1.04
N HIS A 63 -7.79 10.26 -0.46
CA HIS A 63 -8.20 8.91 -0.06
C HIS A 63 -8.97 8.90 1.26
N PRO A 64 -9.88 7.93 1.47
CA PRO A 64 -10.52 7.72 2.76
C PRO A 64 -9.52 7.21 3.79
N HIS A 65 -9.95 7.13 5.06
CA HIS A 65 -9.15 6.50 6.11
C HIS A 65 -8.72 5.08 5.70
N ILE A 66 -7.47 4.75 5.95
CA ILE A 66 -6.89 3.44 5.63
C ILE A 66 -6.74 2.64 6.92
N ASP A 67 -7.42 1.49 7.00
CA ASP A 67 -7.23 0.54 8.10
C ASP A 67 -6.05 -0.39 7.85
N VAL A 68 -5.90 -0.84 6.60
CA VAL A 68 -4.80 -1.70 6.16
C VAL A 68 -4.12 -1.07 4.95
N LEU A 69 -2.84 -0.76 5.07
CA LEU A 69 -2.02 -0.32 3.95
C LEU A 69 -1.16 -1.48 3.45
N ILE A 70 -1.23 -1.75 2.16
CA ILE A 70 -0.36 -2.73 1.48
C ILE A 70 0.61 -1.97 0.57
N VAL A 71 1.90 -2.10 0.84
CA VAL A 71 2.99 -1.50 0.05
C VAL A 71 3.59 -2.59 -0.83
N VAL A 72 3.44 -2.43 -2.13
CA VAL A 72 3.86 -3.44 -3.12
C VAL A 72 5.31 -3.28 -3.54
N GLY A 73 5.86 -4.34 -4.14
CA GLY A 73 7.19 -4.32 -4.72
C GLY A 73 7.22 -3.82 -6.16
N GLY A 74 8.41 -3.79 -6.72
CA GLY A 74 8.68 -3.32 -8.07
C GLY A 74 10.07 -2.69 -8.16
N ILE A 75 10.29 -1.82 -9.13
CA ILE A 75 11.48 -0.96 -9.19
C ILE A 75 11.25 0.20 -8.22
N HIS A 76 11.61 -0.02 -6.96
CA HIS A 76 11.31 0.86 -5.83
C HIS A 76 12.36 1.95 -5.57
N THR A 77 13.45 1.98 -6.33
CA THR A 77 14.60 2.84 -6.05
C THR A 77 14.25 4.32 -6.11
N GLU A 78 13.48 4.75 -7.09
CA GLU A 78 13.01 6.14 -7.19
C GLU A 78 12.03 6.50 -6.08
N GLU A 79 11.10 5.60 -5.77
CA GLU A 79 10.13 5.81 -4.70
C GLU A 79 10.79 5.98 -3.34
N MET A 80 11.86 5.24 -3.07
CA MET A 80 12.65 5.37 -1.83
C MET A 80 13.31 6.73 -1.66
N ASN A 81 13.47 7.50 -2.72
CA ASN A 81 14.08 8.83 -2.70
C ASN A 81 13.05 9.97 -2.72
N LYS A 82 11.76 9.64 -2.77
CA LYS A 82 10.69 10.65 -2.73
C LYS A 82 10.27 10.93 -1.29
N ALA A 83 10.60 12.11 -0.81
CA ALA A 83 10.28 12.51 0.56
C ALA A 83 8.78 12.49 0.85
N GLU A 84 7.96 12.87 -0.12
CA GLU A 84 6.50 12.87 -0.02
C GLU A 84 5.93 11.46 0.15
N VAL A 85 6.48 10.48 -0.58
CA VAL A 85 6.07 9.07 -0.48
C VAL A 85 6.38 8.54 0.92
N LEU A 86 7.60 8.74 1.38
CA LEU A 86 8.02 8.26 2.70
C LEU A 86 7.23 8.92 3.83
N ALA A 87 6.99 10.22 3.73
CA ALA A 87 6.20 10.97 4.71
C ALA A 87 4.74 10.49 4.73
N TRP A 88 4.15 10.23 3.56
CA TRP A 88 2.79 9.71 3.48
C TRP A 88 2.68 8.30 4.08
N ILE A 89 3.58 7.38 3.75
CA ILE A 89 3.60 6.04 4.33
C ILE A 89 3.70 6.12 5.85
N LYS A 90 4.60 6.95 6.36
CA LYS A 90 4.79 7.14 7.79
C LYS A 90 3.53 7.73 8.46
N HIS A 91 2.88 8.68 7.81
CA HIS A 91 1.64 9.26 8.30
C HIS A 91 0.53 8.20 8.40
N VAL A 92 0.32 7.42 7.34
CA VAL A 92 -0.67 6.33 7.33
C VAL A 92 -0.35 5.31 8.42
N ASP A 93 0.93 4.98 8.64
CA ASP A 93 1.36 4.06 9.69
C ASP A 93 0.93 4.50 11.09
N THR A 94 0.80 5.80 11.34
CA THR A 94 0.34 6.29 12.65
C THR A 94 -1.14 6.02 12.92
N THR A 95 -1.95 5.89 11.89
CA THR A 95 -3.41 5.77 12.00
C THR A 95 -3.96 4.42 11.56
N ALA A 96 -3.27 3.71 10.68
CA ALA A 96 -3.68 2.39 10.20
C ALA A 96 -3.56 1.32 11.28
N THR A 97 -4.44 0.34 11.24
CA THR A 97 -4.36 -0.85 12.10
C THR A 97 -3.19 -1.74 11.71
N HIS A 98 -3.00 -1.92 10.40
CA HIS A 98 -1.91 -2.72 9.84
C HIS A 98 -1.25 -2.01 8.67
N VAL A 99 0.08 -2.10 8.62
CA VAL A 99 0.87 -1.77 7.43
C VAL A 99 1.66 -3.00 7.05
N VAL A 100 1.45 -3.48 5.84
CA VAL A 100 2.07 -4.71 5.32
C VAL A 100 2.81 -4.42 4.03
N SER A 101 3.75 -5.29 3.71
CA SER A 101 4.48 -5.21 2.44
C SER A 101 4.38 -6.52 1.67
N VAL A 102 4.44 -6.41 0.35
CA VAL A 102 4.58 -7.53 -0.57
C VAL A 102 5.91 -7.37 -1.30
N CYS A 103 6.65 -8.47 -1.46
CA CYS A 103 7.91 -8.49 -2.20
C CYS A 103 8.88 -7.40 -1.70
N THR A 104 9.47 -6.60 -2.60
CA THR A 104 10.42 -5.53 -2.26
C THR A 104 9.78 -4.28 -1.64
N GLY A 105 8.46 -4.26 -1.49
CA GLY A 105 7.78 -3.18 -0.75
C GLY A 105 8.29 -2.99 0.67
N VAL A 106 8.90 -4.03 1.26
CA VAL A 106 9.54 -3.97 2.58
C VAL A 106 10.64 -2.90 2.65
N PHE A 107 11.34 -2.63 1.55
CA PHE A 107 12.39 -1.61 1.52
C PHE A 107 11.82 -0.19 1.65
N LEU A 108 10.64 0.06 1.09
CA LEU A 108 9.94 1.32 1.27
C LEU A 108 9.51 1.51 2.73
N LEU A 109 8.98 0.46 3.37
CA LEU A 109 8.64 0.51 4.78
C LEU A 109 9.87 0.72 5.68
N ALA A 110 10.98 0.06 5.37
CA ALA A 110 12.23 0.25 6.10
C ALA A 110 12.73 1.69 5.97
N LYS A 111 12.72 2.23 4.76
CA LYS A 111 13.16 3.61 4.51
C LYS A 111 12.25 4.64 5.18
N ALA A 112 10.95 4.40 5.25
CA ALA A 112 9.98 5.23 5.96
C ALA A 112 10.06 5.06 7.49
N SER A 113 10.97 4.24 8.00
CA SER A 113 11.13 3.92 9.43
C SER A 113 9.91 3.21 10.06
N CYS A 114 9.06 2.60 9.26
CA CYS A 114 7.87 1.90 9.74
C CYS A 114 8.21 0.55 10.39
N LEU A 115 9.31 -0.09 9.97
CA LEU A 115 9.75 -1.37 10.56
C LEU A 115 10.23 -1.22 12.01
N LEU A 116 10.85 -0.10 12.34
CA LEU A 116 11.29 0.18 13.71
C LEU A 116 10.12 0.41 14.66
N SER A 117 9.07 1.07 14.18
CA SER A 117 7.86 1.29 14.97
C SER A 117 7.14 -0.02 15.33
N CYS A 118 7.36 -1.07 14.56
CA CYS A 118 6.83 -2.41 14.80
C CYS A 118 7.41 -3.07 16.05
N LEU A 119 8.72 -2.94 16.24
CA LEU A 119 9.42 -3.50 17.38
C LEU A 119 9.06 -2.80 18.69
N LEU A 120 8.54 -1.57 18.60
CA LEU A 120 8.22 -0.72 19.75
C LEU A 120 6.72 -0.64 20.04
N ARG A 121 5.85 -1.28 19.21
CA ARG A 121 4.41 -1.26 19.42
C ARG A 121 3.97 -2.33 20.42
N PRO A 122 3.01 -2.02 21.31
CA PRO A 122 2.41 -3.04 22.15
C PRO A 122 1.79 -4.16 21.31
N ILE A 123 1.80 -5.36 21.85
CA ILE A 123 1.24 -6.59 21.27
C ILE A 123 -0.17 -6.31 20.73
N GLY A 124 -0.34 -6.39 19.41
CA GLY A 124 -1.62 -6.14 18.72
C GLY A 124 -1.48 -5.58 17.30
N LYS A 125 -0.32 -5.02 16.95
CA LYS A 125 -0.01 -4.61 15.57
C LYS A 125 1.17 -5.44 15.06
N THR A 126 0.86 -6.47 14.30
CA THR A 126 1.85 -7.39 13.75
C THR A 126 2.09 -7.06 12.27
N PHE A 127 3.36 -6.93 11.87
CA PHE A 127 3.71 -6.96 10.45
C PHE A 127 3.59 -8.40 9.96
N GLN A 128 2.83 -8.59 8.88
CA GLN A 128 2.84 -9.84 8.14
C GLN A 128 3.49 -9.57 6.77
N PHE A 129 4.47 -10.35 6.47
CA PHE A 129 5.12 -10.38 5.17
C PHE A 129 4.40 -11.35 4.24
#